data_b598a2b7be19f146a551172de3e8e6e4
#
_entry.id   b598a2b7be19f146a551172de3e8e6e4
#
_cell.length_a   1.000
_cell.length_b   1.000
_cell.length_c   1.000
_cell.angle_alpha   90.00
_cell.angle_beta   90.00
_cell.angle_gamma   90.00
#
_symmetry.space_group_name_H-M   'P 1'
#
loop_
_entity.id
_entity.type
_entity.pdbx_description
1 polymer ?
#
loop_
_entity_poly.entity_id
_entity_poly.type
_entity_poly.pdbx_seq_one_letter_code
_entity_poly.pdbx_strand_id
1 'polypeptide(L)'
;MDAELRYHTLLEAARHVYEGHAELTDFVPFPKDVRRQPIVPQAHPCSALFQNDDALKSVAYPDLQQAIVGAAPVAHWRETYKDTDIGADFLTRFGCYCIIGEGGPYLSSDIRLYMVYMPAHFYYPWHHHPAEEIYLVVSGSALFKKGMCADEVLLPGQTSFHKSNQPHAMATQEEPVLCLVAWRDQFETPPVWTPQMDVADGTRDAAYAEGVR
;
A
#
# COMPACT_ATOMS: atom_id res chain seq x y z
N MET A 1 -18.80 8.47 13.63
CA MET A 1 -17.51 9.05 14.08
C MET A 1 -17.15 10.15 13.09
N ASP A 2 -16.77 11.31 13.59
CA ASP A 2 -16.35 12.46 12.77
C ASP A 2 -15.08 12.14 11.98
N ALA A 3 -14.90 12.74 10.79
CA ALA A 3 -13.74 12.51 9.92
C ALA A 3 -12.41 12.88 10.62
N GLU A 4 -12.38 13.98 11.36
CA GLU A 4 -11.20 14.42 12.10
C GLU A 4 -10.77 13.40 13.15
N LEU A 5 -11.71 12.81 13.88
CA LEU A 5 -11.42 11.78 14.87
C LEU A 5 -10.89 10.49 14.19
N ARG A 6 -11.43 10.13 13.01
CA ARG A 6 -10.93 8.97 12.23
C ARG A 6 -9.49 9.17 11.78
N TYR A 7 -9.16 10.36 11.28
CA TYR A 7 -7.80 10.69 10.86
C TYR A 7 -6.82 10.72 12.03
N HIS A 8 -7.23 11.31 13.16
CA HIS A 8 -6.41 11.32 14.36
C HIS A 8 -6.13 9.89 14.86
N THR A 9 -7.17 9.06 14.97
CA THR A 9 -7.03 7.65 15.36
C THR A 9 -6.10 6.90 14.44
N LEU A 10 -6.21 7.12 13.11
CA LEU A 10 -5.34 6.50 12.13
C LEU A 10 -3.88 6.93 12.28
N LEU A 11 -3.63 8.24 12.47
CA LEU A 11 -2.27 8.74 12.65
C LEU A 11 -1.60 8.15 13.90
N GLU A 12 -2.31 8.13 15.03
CA GLU A 12 -1.76 7.65 16.30
C GLU A 12 -1.53 6.13 16.26
N ALA A 13 -2.43 5.35 15.64
CA ALA A 13 -2.24 3.92 15.46
C ALA A 13 -1.04 3.62 14.52
N ALA A 14 -0.93 4.38 13.42
CA ALA A 14 0.21 4.26 12.50
C ALA A 14 1.54 4.65 13.16
N ARG A 15 1.55 5.74 13.94
CA ARG A 15 2.72 6.18 14.71
C ARG A 15 3.16 5.10 15.68
N HIS A 16 2.24 4.57 16.49
CA HIS A 16 2.53 3.56 17.49
C HIS A 16 3.20 2.31 16.89
N VAL A 17 2.65 1.81 15.79
CA VAL A 17 3.23 0.65 15.08
C VAL A 17 4.57 1.01 14.46
N TYR A 18 4.67 2.18 13.82
CA TYR A 18 5.88 2.64 13.16
C TYR A 18 7.05 2.79 14.14
N GLU A 19 6.85 3.49 15.26
CA GLU A 19 7.85 3.72 16.30
C GLU A 19 8.21 2.43 17.06
N GLY A 20 7.30 1.46 17.12
CA GLY A 20 7.53 0.14 17.72
C GLY A 20 8.25 -0.86 16.80
N HIS A 21 8.48 -0.52 15.52
CA HIS A 21 9.08 -1.43 14.54
C HIS A 21 10.49 -0.98 14.14
N ALA A 22 11.51 -1.76 14.52
CA ALA A 22 12.91 -1.39 14.32
C ALA A 22 13.26 -1.08 12.84
N GLU A 23 12.86 -1.93 11.91
CA GLU A 23 13.18 -1.75 10.49
C GLU A 23 12.53 -0.49 9.88
N LEU A 24 11.35 -0.08 10.36
CA LEU A 24 10.72 1.18 9.93
C LEU A 24 11.48 2.39 10.49
N THR A 25 11.84 2.36 11.77
CA THR A 25 12.59 3.46 12.40
C THR A 25 14.02 3.57 11.88
N ASP A 26 14.65 2.46 11.50
CA ASP A 26 15.96 2.43 10.86
C ASP A 26 15.89 2.93 9.40
N PHE A 27 14.77 2.68 8.72
CA PHE A 27 14.53 3.21 7.38
C PHE A 27 14.45 4.75 7.42
N VAL A 28 13.56 5.31 8.20
CA VAL A 28 13.48 6.74 8.53
C VAL A 28 12.70 6.91 9.83
N PRO A 29 13.13 7.75 10.78
CA PRO A 29 12.37 8.02 12.00
C PRO A 29 10.96 8.54 11.68
N PHE A 30 9.99 8.24 12.54
CA PHE A 30 8.65 8.83 12.39
C PHE A 30 8.75 10.37 12.43
N PRO A 31 8.13 11.11 11.49
CA PRO A 31 8.37 12.53 11.31
C PRO A 31 7.85 13.36 12.49
N LYS A 32 8.60 14.40 12.84
CA LYS A 32 8.23 15.36 13.90
C LYS A 32 7.49 16.57 13.38
N ASP A 33 7.50 16.80 12.06
CA ASP A 33 6.90 17.93 11.37
C ASP A 33 5.48 17.65 10.86
N VAL A 34 4.85 16.58 11.35
CA VAL A 34 3.50 16.18 10.93
C VAL A 34 2.50 17.30 11.20
N ARG A 35 1.83 17.77 10.15
CA ARG A 35 0.82 18.81 10.22
C ARG A 35 -0.45 18.41 9.51
N ARG A 36 -1.61 18.78 10.08
CA ARG A 36 -2.93 18.53 9.48
C ARG A 36 -3.13 19.34 8.21
N GLN A 37 -3.75 18.74 7.19
CA GLN A 37 -4.25 19.43 6.01
C GLN A 37 -5.69 19.03 5.70
N PRO A 38 -6.50 19.92 5.09
CA PRO A 38 -7.80 19.54 4.57
C PRO A 38 -7.66 18.57 3.41
N ILE A 39 -8.53 17.57 3.35
CA ILE A 39 -8.68 16.71 2.19
C ILE A 39 -10.14 16.61 1.78
N VAL A 40 -10.37 16.34 0.50
CA VAL A 40 -11.71 16.02 -0.02
C VAL A 40 -11.76 14.50 -0.17
N PRO A 41 -12.70 13.81 0.50
CA PRO A 41 -12.87 12.38 0.31
C PRO A 41 -13.09 12.02 -1.17
N GLN A 42 -12.40 11.00 -1.65
CA GLN A 42 -12.60 10.44 -2.99
C GLN A 42 -12.92 8.96 -2.86
N ALA A 43 -14.08 8.57 -3.36
CA ALA A 43 -14.47 7.16 -3.38
C ALA A 43 -13.71 6.41 -4.49
N HIS A 44 -13.46 5.12 -4.26
CA HIS A 44 -12.86 4.20 -5.22
C HIS A 44 -13.62 2.87 -5.19
N PRO A 45 -13.78 2.15 -6.31
CA PRO A 45 -14.47 0.85 -6.34
C PRO A 45 -13.93 -0.14 -5.30
N CYS A 46 -12.62 -0.19 -5.11
CA CYS A 46 -11.95 -1.02 -4.11
C CYS A 46 -12.41 -0.76 -2.67
N SER A 47 -12.89 0.45 -2.34
CA SER A 47 -13.27 0.80 -0.96
C SER A 47 -14.36 -0.11 -0.38
N ALA A 48 -15.30 -0.55 -1.21
CA ALA A 48 -16.35 -1.48 -0.80
C ALA A 48 -15.81 -2.90 -0.56
N LEU A 49 -14.90 -3.38 -1.41
CA LEU A 49 -14.21 -4.66 -1.23
C LEU A 49 -13.44 -4.63 0.10
N PHE A 50 -12.61 -3.62 0.28
CA PHE A 50 -11.77 -3.43 1.45
C PHE A 50 -12.56 -3.39 2.78
N GLN A 51 -13.67 -2.65 2.82
CA GLN A 51 -14.46 -2.49 4.04
C GLN A 51 -15.22 -3.77 4.44
N ASN A 52 -15.48 -4.66 3.48
CA ASN A 52 -16.22 -5.91 3.69
C ASN A 52 -15.31 -7.15 3.68
N ASP A 53 -14.00 -6.98 3.63
CA ASP A 53 -13.05 -8.10 3.61
C ASP A 53 -12.77 -8.58 5.05
N ASP A 54 -13.54 -9.57 5.49
CA ASP A 54 -13.40 -10.16 6.82
C ASP A 54 -12.05 -10.88 7.04
N ALA A 55 -11.32 -11.21 5.98
CA ALA A 55 -10.01 -11.84 6.06
C ALA A 55 -8.88 -10.86 6.46
N LEU A 56 -9.14 -9.56 6.41
CA LEU A 56 -8.16 -8.52 6.77
C LEU A 56 -7.96 -8.32 8.29
N LYS A 57 -8.53 -9.15 9.13
CA LYS A 57 -8.34 -9.04 10.59
C LYS A 57 -6.89 -9.29 10.97
N SER A 58 -6.24 -8.29 11.58
CA SER A 58 -4.88 -8.42 12.08
C SER A 58 -4.86 -8.87 13.53
N VAL A 59 -4.07 -9.90 13.84
CA VAL A 59 -3.76 -10.29 15.21
C VAL A 59 -2.55 -9.51 15.73
N ALA A 60 -1.59 -9.21 14.85
CA ALA A 60 -0.36 -8.49 15.20
C ALA A 60 -0.60 -6.98 15.43
N TYR A 61 -1.47 -6.36 14.64
CA TYR A 61 -1.71 -4.92 14.64
C TYR A 61 -3.21 -4.60 14.58
N PRO A 62 -4.03 -5.07 15.53
CA PRO A 62 -5.48 -4.93 15.46
C PRO A 62 -5.94 -3.46 15.47
N ASP A 63 -5.31 -2.62 16.27
CA ASP A 63 -5.68 -1.20 16.38
C ASP A 63 -5.35 -0.43 15.08
N LEU A 64 -4.20 -0.70 14.46
CA LEU A 64 -3.84 -0.10 13.17
C LEU A 64 -4.78 -0.57 12.06
N GLN A 65 -5.05 -1.86 11.98
CA GLN A 65 -5.97 -2.42 10.98
C GLN A 65 -7.37 -1.79 11.13
N GLN A 66 -7.91 -1.70 12.35
CA GLN A 66 -9.22 -1.09 12.61
C GLN A 66 -9.22 0.41 12.27
N ALA A 67 -8.15 1.13 12.59
CA ALA A 67 -8.02 2.55 12.28
C ALA A 67 -7.97 2.81 10.76
N ILE A 68 -7.24 1.96 10.01
CA ILE A 68 -7.18 2.01 8.55
C ILE A 68 -8.59 1.77 7.96
N VAL A 69 -9.27 0.69 8.35
CA VAL A 69 -10.64 0.41 7.89
C VAL A 69 -11.60 1.53 8.30
N GLY A 70 -11.47 2.03 9.52
CA GLY A 70 -12.27 3.12 10.06
C GLY A 70 -12.12 4.44 9.31
N ALA A 71 -10.97 4.73 8.74
CA ALA A 71 -10.71 5.96 7.96
C ALA A 71 -11.14 5.83 6.48
N ALA A 72 -11.27 4.62 5.95
CA ALA A 72 -11.58 4.36 4.54
C ALA A 72 -12.80 5.13 3.97
N PRO A 73 -13.93 5.29 4.70
CA PRO A 73 -15.08 6.04 4.19
C PRO A 73 -14.85 7.54 3.99
N VAL A 74 -13.82 8.11 4.62
CA VAL A 74 -13.49 9.54 4.56
C VAL A 74 -12.14 9.81 3.88
N ALA A 75 -11.44 8.77 3.46
CA ALA A 75 -10.15 8.86 2.79
C ALA A 75 -10.28 9.39 1.35
N HIS A 76 -9.20 9.99 0.88
CA HIS A 76 -9.02 10.27 -0.55
C HIS A 76 -8.30 9.08 -1.18
N TRP A 77 -9.07 8.14 -1.76
CA TRP A 77 -8.52 6.98 -2.44
C TRP A 77 -7.81 7.37 -3.72
N ARG A 78 -6.65 6.80 -3.97
CA ARG A 78 -5.83 7.09 -5.13
C ARG A 78 -6.30 6.27 -6.34
N GLU A 79 -6.29 6.90 -7.50
CA GLU A 79 -6.48 6.25 -8.80
C GLU A 79 -5.11 5.97 -9.44
N THR A 80 -4.32 5.13 -8.79
CA THR A 80 -2.97 4.78 -9.26
C THR A 80 -3.06 4.12 -10.63
N TYR A 81 -2.26 4.60 -11.60
CA TYR A 81 -2.19 4.09 -12.99
C TYR A 81 -3.46 4.26 -13.86
N LYS A 82 -4.40 5.15 -13.51
CA LYS A 82 -5.66 5.33 -14.26
C LYS A 82 -5.47 5.69 -15.74
N ASP A 83 -4.37 6.35 -16.06
CA ASP A 83 -4.04 6.82 -17.42
C ASP A 83 -3.12 5.82 -18.15
N THR A 84 -3.11 4.55 -17.74
CA THR A 84 -2.32 3.47 -18.32
C THR A 84 -3.20 2.32 -18.80
N ASP A 85 -2.62 1.39 -19.54
CA ASP A 85 -3.26 0.16 -20.01
C ASP A 85 -3.08 -1.04 -19.06
N ILE A 86 -2.88 -0.77 -17.76
CA ILE A 86 -2.70 -1.79 -16.70
C ILE A 86 -3.90 -2.75 -16.58
N GLY A 87 -5.08 -2.30 -16.98
CA GLY A 87 -6.30 -3.10 -17.03
C GLY A 87 -7.35 -2.73 -15.98
N ALA A 88 -8.62 -2.97 -16.33
CA ALA A 88 -9.77 -2.59 -15.50
C ALA A 88 -9.82 -3.35 -14.18
N ASP A 89 -9.38 -4.61 -14.14
CA ASP A 89 -9.34 -5.42 -12.91
C ASP A 89 -8.42 -4.76 -11.87
N PHE A 90 -7.21 -4.37 -12.27
CA PHE A 90 -6.29 -3.64 -11.40
C PHE A 90 -6.91 -2.33 -10.90
N LEU A 91 -7.44 -1.51 -11.83
CA LEU A 91 -7.99 -0.19 -11.52
C LEU A 91 -9.21 -0.22 -10.59
N THR A 92 -9.89 -1.35 -10.48
CA THR A 92 -11.08 -1.50 -9.63
C THR A 92 -10.81 -2.20 -8.30
N ARG A 93 -9.78 -3.05 -8.22
CA ARG A 93 -9.53 -3.92 -7.08
C ARG A 93 -8.31 -3.53 -6.24
N PHE A 94 -7.32 -2.84 -6.83
CA PHE A 94 -6.17 -2.30 -6.09
C PHE A 94 -6.61 -1.13 -5.21
N GLY A 95 -6.25 -1.13 -3.94
CA GLY A 95 -6.61 -0.08 -3.00
C GLY A 95 -5.40 0.63 -2.41
N CYS A 96 -5.37 1.96 -2.52
CA CYS A 96 -4.35 2.78 -1.88
C CYS A 96 -4.94 4.13 -1.46
N TYR A 97 -4.62 4.58 -0.25
CA TYR A 97 -4.79 5.98 0.14
C TYR A 97 -3.61 6.46 1.00
N CYS A 98 -3.39 7.78 0.96
CA CYS A 98 -2.31 8.42 1.69
C CYS A 98 -2.73 8.73 3.13
N ILE A 99 -1.84 8.50 4.09
CA ILE A 99 -1.98 8.88 5.50
C ILE A 99 -1.19 10.18 5.76
N ILE A 100 0.09 10.21 5.34
CA ILE A 100 0.96 11.38 5.41
C ILE A 100 1.50 11.64 4.00
N GLY A 101 1.14 12.77 3.42
CA GLY A 101 1.54 13.19 2.06
C GLY A 101 0.41 13.83 1.30
N GLU A 102 0.65 14.10 0.01
CA GLU A 102 -0.36 14.67 -0.87
C GLU A 102 -1.58 13.75 -0.98
N GLY A 103 -2.79 14.33 -0.86
CA GLY A 103 -4.05 13.59 -0.81
C GLY A 103 -4.32 12.89 0.52
N GLY A 104 -3.40 12.92 1.48
CA GLY A 104 -3.60 12.42 2.83
C GLY A 104 -4.06 13.51 3.81
N PRO A 105 -4.60 13.12 4.99
CA PRO A 105 -5.02 14.06 6.01
C PRO A 105 -3.85 14.80 6.69
N TYR A 106 -2.63 14.35 6.51
CA TYR A 106 -1.43 14.92 7.10
C TYR A 106 -0.33 15.13 6.07
N LEU A 107 0.57 16.09 6.36
CA LEU A 107 1.78 16.36 5.59
C LEU A 107 3.03 16.23 6.46
N SER A 108 4.12 15.84 5.83
CA SER A 108 5.49 15.89 6.35
C SER A 108 6.45 16.18 5.21
N SER A 109 7.62 16.78 5.50
CA SER A 109 8.72 16.89 4.55
C SER A 109 9.62 15.65 4.53
N ASP A 110 9.53 14.78 5.52
CA ASP A 110 10.48 13.68 5.74
C ASP A 110 10.03 12.37 5.12
N ILE A 111 8.70 12.10 5.09
CA ILE A 111 8.14 10.85 4.55
C ILE A 111 6.84 11.06 3.79
N ARG A 112 6.47 10.03 3.00
CA ARG A 112 5.09 9.73 2.61
C ARG A 112 4.69 8.42 3.27
N LEU A 113 3.47 8.34 3.81
CA LEU A 113 2.94 7.15 4.45
C LEU A 113 1.60 6.78 3.80
N TYR A 114 1.50 5.54 3.35
CA TYR A 114 0.33 5.03 2.65
C TYR A 114 -0.20 3.77 3.32
N MET A 115 -1.47 3.45 3.10
CA MET A 115 -1.99 2.10 3.17
C MET A 115 -2.10 1.54 1.76
N VAL A 116 -1.77 0.26 1.59
CA VAL A 116 -1.99 -0.50 0.36
C VAL A 116 -2.78 -1.76 0.69
N TYR A 117 -3.83 -2.00 -0.08
CA TYR A 117 -4.66 -3.20 -0.01
C TYR A 117 -4.69 -3.91 -1.36
N MET A 118 -4.52 -5.22 -1.31
CA MET A 118 -4.75 -6.13 -2.42
C MET A 118 -5.67 -7.25 -1.96
N PRO A 119 -6.80 -7.51 -2.65
CA PRO A 119 -7.67 -8.64 -2.34
C PRO A 119 -6.98 -9.97 -2.62
N ALA A 120 -7.57 -11.10 -2.23
CA ALA A 120 -7.11 -12.43 -2.62
C ALA A 120 -7.07 -12.59 -4.14
N HIS A 121 -6.14 -13.44 -4.64
CA HIS A 121 -5.93 -13.71 -6.06
C HIS A 121 -5.74 -12.43 -6.88
N PHE A 122 -4.79 -11.60 -6.45
CA PHE A 122 -4.50 -10.32 -7.08
C PHE A 122 -3.01 -10.19 -7.38
N TYR A 123 -2.69 -9.57 -8.52
CA TYR A 123 -1.33 -9.30 -8.95
C TYR A 123 -1.10 -7.79 -9.09
N TYR A 124 -0.12 -7.27 -8.37
CA TYR A 124 0.42 -5.92 -8.55
C TYR A 124 1.66 -6.03 -9.45
N PRO A 125 1.56 -5.60 -10.73
CA PRO A 125 2.61 -5.85 -11.71
C PRO A 125 3.90 -5.10 -11.41
N TRP A 126 4.96 -5.50 -12.11
CA TRP A 126 6.27 -4.89 -11.98
C TRP A 126 6.22 -3.37 -12.22
N HIS A 127 6.71 -2.64 -11.25
CA HIS A 127 6.79 -1.18 -11.27
C HIS A 127 8.05 -0.72 -10.53
N HIS A 128 8.40 0.54 -10.71
CA HIS A 128 9.51 1.18 -10.01
C HIS A 128 9.23 2.67 -9.82
N HIS A 129 9.95 3.29 -8.91
CA HIS A 129 9.89 4.73 -8.62
C HIS A 129 11.20 5.21 -7.98
N PRO A 130 11.54 6.52 -8.08
CA PRO A 130 12.76 7.07 -7.49
C PRO A 130 12.80 7.06 -5.96
N ALA A 131 11.64 7.16 -5.29
CA ALA A 131 11.58 7.05 -3.84
C ALA A 131 12.13 5.70 -3.37
N GLU A 132 12.86 5.69 -2.26
CA GLU A 132 13.08 4.46 -1.51
C GLU A 132 11.81 4.12 -0.72
N GLU A 133 11.53 2.83 -0.59
CA GLU A 133 10.25 2.34 -0.05
C GLU A 133 10.46 1.19 0.91
N ILE A 134 9.64 1.16 1.97
CA ILE A 134 9.51 0.00 2.84
C ILE A 134 8.04 -0.35 3.04
N TYR A 135 7.69 -1.62 2.83
CA TYR A 135 6.41 -2.20 3.21
C TYR A 135 6.51 -2.85 4.58
N LEU A 136 5.49 -2.68 5.40
CA LEU A 136 5.19 -3.52 6.55
C LEU A 136 3.87 -4.24 6.29
N VAL A 137 3.86 -5.56 6.34
CA VAL A 137 2.60 -6.33 6.30
C VAL A 137 1.86 -6.16 7.61
N VAL A 138 0.65 -5.61 7.55
CA VAL A 138 -0.24 -5.39 8.71
C VAL A 138 -1.16 -6.58 8.93
N SER A 139 -1.72 -7.14 7.85
CA SER A 139 -2.55 -8.35 7.89
C SER A 139 -2.52 -9.11 6.57
N GLY A 140 -2.90 -10.38 6.60
CA GLY A 140 -2.86 -11.27 5.45
C GLY A 140 -1.44 -11.65 5.02
N SER A 141 -1.25 -11.98 3.74
CA SER A 141 0.05 -12.35 3.21
C SER A 141 0.17 -12.01 1.71
N ALA A 142 1.40 -11.79 1.25
CA ALA A 142 1.67 -11.64 -0.18
C ALA A 142 3.07 -12.14 -0.54
N LEU A 143 3.23 -12.59 -1.77
CA LEU A 143 4.51 -12.84 -2.41
C LEU A 143 5.08 -11.49 -2.86
N PHE A 144 6.26 -11.13 -2.35
CA PHE A 144 7.02 -9.96 -2.75
C PHE A 144 8.13 -10.37 -3.71
N LYS A 145 8.20 -9.69 -4.82
CA LYS A 145 9.20 -9.87 -5.87
C LYS A 145 10.03 -8.60 -5.98
N LYS A 146 11.35 -8.75 -5.97
CA LYS A 146 12.30 -7.64 -6.16
C LYS A 146 13.30 -8.02 -7.24
N GLY A 147 13.55 -7.13 -8.19
CA GLY A 147 14.50 -7.39 -9.26
C GLY A 147 15.85 -7.90 -8.72
N MET A 148 16.32 -9.04 -9.25
CA MET A 148 17.56 -9.75 -8.89
C MET A 148 17.59 -10.34 -7.46
N CYS A 149 16.47 -10.45 -6.77
CA CYS A 149 16.35 -11.13 -5.47
C CYS A 149 15.45 -12.37 -5.60
N ALA A 150 15.55 -13.28 -4.63
CA ALA A 150 14.59 -14.36 -4.52
C ALA A 150 13.22 -13.81 -4.10
N ASP A 151 12.16 -14.42 -4.62
CA ASP A 151 10.80 -14.14 -4.22
C ASP A 151 10.56 -14.57 -2.77
N GLU A 152 9.77 -13.80 -2.02
CA GLU A 152 9.58 -14.00 -0.59
C GLU A 152 8.13 -13.79 -0.19
N VAL A 153 7.52 -14.76 0.49
CA VAL A 153 6.19 -14.58 1.08
C VAL A 153 6.34 -13.89 2.43
N LEU A 154 5.70 -12.74 2.58
CA LEU A 154 5.73 -11.97 3.83
C LEU A 154 4.41 -12.06 4.57
N LEU A 155 4.53 -12.17 5.89
CA LEU A 155 3.46 -12.29 6.89
C LEU A 155 3.40 -11.03 7.78
N PRO A 156 2.35 -10.85 8.59
CA PRO A 156 2.23 -9.70 9.50
C PRO A 156 3.47 -9.50 10.37
N GLY A 157 3.99 -8.28 10.37
CA GLY A 157 5.20 -7.89 11.09
C GLY A 157 6.49 -8.01 10.28
N GLN A 158 6.44 -8.58 9.08
CA GLN A 158 7.58 -8.65 8.18
C GLN A 158 7.59 -7.46 7.20
N THR A 159 8.77 -7.10 6.72
CA THR A 159 8.97 -5.93 5.86
C THR A 159 9.63 -6.31 4.53
N SER A 160 9.39 -5.48 3.51
CA SER A 160 10.15 -5.51 2.26
C SER A 160 10.70 -4.12 1.96
N PHE A 161 12.02 -3.99 1.94
CA PHE A 161 12.68 -2.75 1.52
C PHE A 161 13.00 -2.77 0.03
N HIS A 162 12.69 -1.67 -0.67
CA HIS A 162 13.01 -1.44 -2.08
C HIS A 162 13.86 -0.19 -2.23
N LYS A 163 14.99 -0.35 -2.92
CA LYS A 163 15.90 0.76 -3.25
C LYS A 163 15.30 1.66 -4.31
N SER A 164 15.82 2.89 -4.40
CA SER A 164 15.46 3.80 -5.50
C SER A 164 15.52 3.10 -6.86
N ASN A 165 14.44 3.20 -7.63
CA ASN A 165 14.26 2.60 -8.95
C ASN A 165 14.44 1.06 -9.01
N GLN A 166 14.39 0.37 -7.90
CA GLN A 166 14.41 -1.11 -7.90
C GLN A 166 13.05 -1.63 -8.38
N PRO A 167 12.98 -2.37 -9.50
CA PRO A 167 11.74 -2.98 -9.92
C PRO A 167 11.22 -3.98 -8.89
N HIS A 168 9.92 -3.93 -8.62
CA HIS A 168 9.26 -4.82 -7.68
C HIS A 168 7.82 -5.10 -8.10
N ALA A 169 7.29 -6.22 -7.64
CA ALA A 169 5.92 -6.68 -7.87
C ALA A 169 5.40 -7.43 -6.65
N MET A 170 4.09 -7.59 -6.55
CA MET A 170 3.46 -8.34 -5.47
C MET A 170 2.34 -9.23 -5.99
N ALA A 171 2.10 -10.37 -5.32
CA ALA A 171 0.97 -11.23 -5.61
C ALA A 171 0.34 -11.75 -4.32
N THR A 172 -0.98 -11.71 -4.23
CA THR A 172 -1.75 -12.41 -3.20
C THR A 172 -2.26 -13.75 -3.75
N GLN A 173 -2.39 -14.73 -2.87
CA GLN A 173 -3.01 -16.02 -3.19
C GLN A 173 -4.38 -16.12 -2.52
N GLU A 174 -4.59 -17.07 -1.63
CA GLU A 174 -5.88 -17.31 -0.96
C GLU A 174 -6.28 -16.21 0.03
N GLU A 175 -5.31 -15.42 0.50
CA GLU A 175 -5.52 -14.35 1.47
C GLU A 175 -5.28 -12.98 0.84
N PRO A 176 -6.05 -11.95 1.23
CA PRO A 176 -5.72 -10.56 0.90
C PRO A 176 -4.48 -10.11 1.68
N VAL A 177 -3.95 -8.96 1.32
CA VAL A 177 -2.90 -8.29 2.10
C VAL A 177 -3.24 -6.83 2.37
N LEU A 178 -2.95 -6.37 3.58
CA LEU A 178 -2.95 -4.97 3.98
C LEU A 178 -1.55 -4.59 4.42
N CYS A 179 -0.99 -3.54 3.82
CA CYS A 179 0.33 -3.03 4.15
C CYS A 179 0.28 -1.57 4.60
N LEU A 180 1.17 -1.23 5.54
CA LEU A 180 1.62 0.14 5.78
C LEU A 180 2.89 0.36 4.96
N VAL A 181 2.94 1.44 4.18
CA VAL A 181 4.02 1.68 3.21
C VAL A 181 4.61 3.05 3.44
N ALA A 182 5.91 3.12 3.69
CA ALA A 182 6.63 4.38 3.84
C ALA A 182 7.57 4.61 2.66
N TRP A 183 7.57 5.85 2.17
CA TRP A 183 8.51 6.36 1.18
C TRP A 183 9.38 7.43 1.81
N ARG A 184 10.65 7.43 1.44
CA ARG A 184 11.57 8.54 1.72
C ARG A 184 12.26 8.97 0.43
N ASP A 185 12.74 10.19 0.39
CA ASP A 185 13.43 10.81 -0.74
C ASP A 185 12.63 10.78 -2.05
N GLN A 186 12.79 11.71 -2.91
CA GLN A 186 12.26 11.77 -4.28
C GLN A 186 10.79 11.29 -4.46
N PHE A 187 9.95 11.42 -3.44
CA PHE A 187 8.58 10.91 -3.42
C PHE A 187 7.55 11.74 -4.22
N GLU A 188 8.01 12.78 -4.90
CA GLU A 188 7.18 13.59 -5.81
C GLU A 188 6.98 12.93 -7.19
N THR A 189 7.82 11.92 -7.52
CA THR A 189 7.73 11.22 -8.79
C THR A 189 6.84 9.99 -8.63
N PRO A 190 5.76 9.88 -9.42
CA PRO A 190 4.84 8.74 -9.34
C PRO A 190 5.52 7.44 -9.80
N PRO A 191 4.99 6.27 -9.38
CA PRO A 191 5.49 4.99 -9.84
C PRO A 191 5.20 4.78 -11.33
N VAL A 192 6.13 4.09 -11.99
CA VAL A 192 6.06 3.73 -13.41
C VAL A 192 5.87 2.22 -13.53
N TRP A 193 4.81 1.81 -14.22
CA TRP A 193 4.59 0.41 -14.58
C TRP A 193 5.64 -0.07 -15.60
N THR A 194 6.13 -1.29 -15.43
CA THR A 194 7.24 -1.88 -16.19
C THR A 194 6.80 -3.18 -16.88
N PRO A 195 5.91 -3.11 -17.90
CA PRO A 195 5.27 -4.30 -18.49
C PRO A 195 6.25 -5.28 -19.15
N GLN A 196 7.46 -4.84 -19.51
CA GLN A 196 8.50 -5.70 -20.07
C GLN A 196 8.99 -6.76 -19.08
N MET A 197 8.95 -6.46 -17.79
CA MET A 197 9.33 -7.40 -16.74
C MET A 197 8.24 -8.44 -16.48
N ASP A 198 6.95 -8.07 -16.61
CA ASP A 198 5.83 -9.01 -16.52
C ASP A 198 5.92 -10.08 -17.62
N VAL A 199 6.33 -9.71 -18.83
CA VAL A 199 6.55 -10.64 -19.94
C VAL A 199 7.72 -11.57 -19.68
N ALA A 200 8.84 -11.05 -19.16
CA ALA A 200 10.06 -11.82 -18.88
C ALA A 200 9.85 -12.83 -17.73
N ASP A 201 8.97 -12.51 -16.79
CA ASP A 201 8.67 -13.35 -15.61
C ASP A 201 7.53 -14.37 -15.89
N GLY A 202 6.89 -14.31 -17.08
CA GLY A 202 5.77 -15.19 -17.46
C GLY A 202 4.47 -14.95 -16.66
N THR A 203 4.44 -13.95 -15.81
CA THR A 203 3.28 -13.64 -14.95
C THR A 203 2.13 -13.01 -15.72
N ARG A 204 2.41 -12.32 -16.83
CA ARG A 204 1.38 -11.70 -17.66
C ARG A 204 0.46 -12.71 -18.32
N ASP A 205 1.00 -13.87 -18.73
CA ASP A 205 0.20 -14.91 -19.38
C ASP A 205 -0.70 -15.67 -18.39
N ALA A 206 -0.28 -15.82 -17.14
CA ALA A 206 -1.06 -16.49 -16.11
C ALA A 206 -2.20 -15.62 -15.56
N ALA A 207 -1.98 -14.33 -15.34
CA ALA A 207 -2.98 -13.41 -14.81
C ALA A 207 -4.09 -13.07 -15.82
N TYR A 208 -3.78 -13.08 -17.14
CA TYR A 208 -4.75 -12.82 -18.21
C TYR A 208 -5.50 -14.05 -18.69
N ALA A 209 -4.97 -15.26 -18.50
CA ALA A 209 -5.60 -16.50 -18.95
C ALA A 209 -6.86 -16.88 -18.14
N GLU A 210 -6.99 -16.41 -16.90
CA GLU A 210 -8.14 -16.70 -16.04
C GLU A 210 -9.26 -15.65 -16.11
N GLY A 211 -9.02 -14.48 -16.69
CA GLY A 211 -10.00 -13.38 -16.79
C GLY A 211 -10.85 -13.34 -18.07
N VAL A 212 -10.69 -14.30 -19.00
CA VAL A 212 -11.45 -14.37 -20.27
C VAL A 212 -12.08 -15.76 -20.41
N ARG A 213 -13.06 -16.04 -19.58
CA ARG A 213 -14.09 -17.05 -19.85
C ARG A 213 -15.43 -16.60 -19.30
#